data_1d431d1c5e12de5222f5511a7a92190e
#
_entry.id   1d431d1c5e12de5222f5511a7a92190e
#
_cell.length_a   1.000
_cell.length_b   1.000
_cell.length_c   1.000
_cell.angle_alpha   90.00
_cell.angle_beta   90.00
_cell.angle_gamma   90.00
#
_symmetry.space_group_name_H-M   'P 1'
#
loop_
_entity.id
_entity.type
_entity.pdbx_description
1 polymer ?
#
loop_
_entity_poly.entity_id
_entity_poly.type
_entity_poly.pdbx_seq_one_letter_code
_entity_poly.pdbx_strand_id
1 'polypeptide(L)'
;MKRANLLALPISETILSARQGVYPVAAKKLAPRGRVDYFTRMSGADWAIRLTAFMALACYVGALAKWPDRREPGAWPSALCLWSLGLGIFLAHFVCAFHFEHGWSHSQALAATAQQTAKVTGTNTGVGLYFNYAFTLVWLGDCVWWHLAKRSHEARPAWLGGVTHGFMAFMWFNATVVFGAPLGQSLGWAALAVLAAWHLLGHRRNKLLKT
;
A
#
# COMPACT_ATOMS: atom_id res chain seq x y z
N MET A 1 -14.69 -58.06 41.36
CA MET A 1 -15.05 -56.64 41.61
C MET A 1 -13.80 -55.79 41.35
N LYS A 2 -13.69 -55.12 40.19
CA LYS A 2 -12.65 -54.17 39.86
C LYS A 2 -13.32 -52.80 39.67
N ARG A 3 -12.95 -51.85 40.56
CA ARG A 3 -13.43 -50.46 40.46
C ARG A 3 -12.65 -49.75 39.40
N ALA A 4 -13.33 -49.11 38.44
CA ALA A 4 -12.78 -48.21 37.47
C ALA A 4 -12.54 -46.85 38.11
N ASN A 5 -11.28 -46.38 38.11
CA ASN A 5 -10.91 -45.01 38.48
C ASN A 5 -11.21 -44.09 37.28
N LEU A 6 -12.19 -43.20 37.44
CA LEU A 6 -12.35 -42.04 36.55
C LEU A 6 -11.28 -41.03 36.95
N LEU A 7 -10.29 -40.86 36.07
CA LEU A 7 -9.35 -39.76 36.13
C LEU A 7 -10.06 -38.48 35.69
N ALA A 8 -10.28 -37.56 36.67
CA ALA A 8 -10.75 -36.22 36.40
C ALA A 8 -9.62 -35.42 35.71
N LEU A 9 -9.87 -34.96 34.47
CA LEU A 9 -9.02 -34.01 33.80
C LEU A 9 -9.17 -32.63 34.47
N PRO A 10 -8.09 -31.85 34.69
CA PRO A 10 -8.18 -30.57 35.32
C PRO A 10 -8.81 -29.54 34.38
N ILE A 11 -9.93 -28.99 34.78
CA ILE A 11 -10.72 -27.95 34.07
C ILE A 11 -9.98 -26.60 33.98
N SER A 12 -8.82 -26.47 34.63
CA SER A 12 -8.09 -25.20 34.75
C SER A 12 -7.34 -24.75 33.51
N GLU A 13 -6.95 -25.64 32.59
CA GLU A 13 -6.19 -25.25 31.40
C GLU A 13 -7.06 -24.75 30.24
N THR A 14 -8.31 -25.19 30.16
CA THR A 14 -9.22 -24.77 29.06
C THR A 14 -9.72 -23.33 29.23
N ILE A 15 -9.79 -22.81 30.44
CA ILE A 15 -10.28 -21.44 30.73
C ILE A 15 -9.17 -20.40 30.55
N LEU A 16 -7.88 -20.75 30.73
CA LEU A 16 -6.77 -19.83 30.52
C LEU A 16 -6.47 -19.56 29.04
N SER A 17 -6.70 -20.56 28.17
CA SER A 17 -6.50 -20.43 26.73
C SER A 17 -7.49 -19.49 26.04
N ALA A 18 -8.70 -19.36 26.57
CA ALA A 18 -9.74 -18.49 26.01
C ALA A 18 -9.51 -16.99 26.26
N ARG A 19 -8.63 -16.63 27.21
CA ARG A 19 -8.33 -15.21 27.58
C ARG A 19 -7.20 -14.59 26.77
N GLN A 20 -6.40 -15.36 26.03
CA GLN A 20 -5.24 -14.84 25.31
C GLN A 20 -5.42 -14.66 23.82
N GLY A 21 -6.60 -14.93 23.24
CA GLY A 21 -6.87 -14.68 21.82
C GLY A 21 -5.86 -15.32 20.84
N VAL A 22 -5.16 -16.39 21.27
CA VAL A 22 -4.22 -17.12 20.42
C VAL A 22 -5.03 -18.10 19.58
N TYR A 23 -5.43 -17.66 18.40
CA TYR A 23 -5.91 -18.60 17.39
C TYR A 23 -4.78 -19.57 17.05
N PRO A 24 -5.00 -20.89 17.00
CA PRO A 24 -4.00 -21.84 16.56
C PRO A 24 -3.64 -21.56 15.10
N VAL A 25 -2.53 -20.87 14.88
CA VAL A 25 -1.89 -20.84 13.58
C VAL A 25 -1.46 -22.26 13.29
N ALA A 26 -2.14 -22.93 12.37
CA ALA A 26 -1.74 -24.22 11.87
C ALA A 26 -0.26 -24.14 11.49
N ALA A 27 0.59 -24.82 12.25
CA ALA A 27 2.02 -24.87 12.02
C ALA A 27 2.28 -25.52 10.65
N LYS A 28 2.39 -24.69 9.61
CA LYS A 28 2.80 -25.12 8.28
C LYS A 28 4.24 -25.63 8.42
N LYS A 29 4.42 -26.95 8.35
CA LYS A 29 5.72 -27.63 8.41
C LYS A 29 6.73 -26.87 7.56
N LEU A 30 7.78 -26.34 8.19
CA LEU A 30 8.93 -25.75 7.52
C LEU A 30 9.63 -26.86 6.69
N ALA A 31 9.44 -26.84 5.40
CA ALA A 31 10.25 -27.59 4.47
C ALA A 31 11.66 -26.96 4.38
N PRO A 32 12.73 -27.75 4.15
CA PRO A 32 14.11 -27.25 4.14
C PRO A 32 14.29 -26.17 3.07
N ARG A 33 15.03 -25.10 3.41
CA ARG A 33 15.39 -23.99 2.54
C ARG A 33 16.32 -24.44 1.42
N GLY A 34 15.75 -25.00 0.33
CA GLY A 34 16.36 -24.92 -0.98
C GLY A 34 16.11 -23.50 -1.52
N ARG A 35 17.06 -22.95 -2.28
CA ARG A 35 16.91 -21.69 -3.02
C ARG A 35 15.72 -21.85 -3.97
N VAL A 36 14.51 -21.53 -3.50
CA VAL A 36 13.28 -21.65 -4.27
C VAL A 36 13.23 -20.41 -5.14
N ASP A 37 13.20 -20.62 -6.45
CA ASP A 37 12.94 -19.55 -7.41
C ASP A 37 11.61 -18.88 -7.06
N TYR A 38 11.69 -17.65 -6.55
CA TYR A 38 10.53 -16.86 -6.11
C TYR A 38 9.50 -16.65 -7.22
N PHE A 39 9.92 -16.73 -8.48
CA PHE A 39 9.07 -16.53 -9.66
C PHE A 39 8.16 -17.72 -9.98
N THR A 40 8.56 -18.95 -9.70
CA THR A 40 7.81 -20.16 -10.10
C THR A 40 6.68 -20.55 -9.15
N ARG A 41 6.53 -19.86 -8.02
CA ARG A 41 5.53 -20.18 -6.99
C ARG A 41 4.48 -19.10 -6.73
N MET A 42 4.47 -18.03 -7.54
CA MET A 42 3.46 -16.97 -7.38
C MET A 42 2.13 -17.42 -7.98
N SER A 43 1.08 -17.38 -7.18
CA SER A 43 -0.30 -17.60 -7.64
C SER A 43 -0.78 -16.47 -8.56
N GLY A 44 -1.81 -16.71 -9.36
CA GLY A 44 -2.45 -15.64 -10.14
C GLY A 44 -2.94 -14.48 -9.26
N ALA A 45 -3.36 -14.77 -8.02
CA ALA A 45 -3.74 -13.77 -7.04
C ALA A 45 -2.57 -12.86 -6.63
N ASP A 46 -1.39 -13.44 -6.35
CA ASP A 46 -0.18 -12.67 -6.04
C ASP A 46 0.20 -11.73 -7.18
N TRP A 47 0.09 -12.22 -8.42
CA TRP A 47 0.34 -11.40 -9.60
C TRP A 47 -0.67 -10.25 -9.75
N ALA A 48 -1.96 -10.52 -9.56
CA ALA A 48 -3.00 -9.49 -9.64
C ALA A 48 -2.78 -8.37 -8.62
N ILE A 49 -2.47 -8.73 -7.37
CA ILE A 49 -2.19 -7.77 -6.30
C ILE A 49 -0.95 -6.92 -6.61
N ARG A 50 0.15 -7.55 -7.03
CA ARG A 50 1.41 -6.83 -7.28
C ARG A 50 1.32 -5.96 -8.53
N LEU A 51 0.76 -6.49 -9.63
CA LEU A 51 0.65 -5.76 -10.88
C LEU A 51 -0.22 -4.52 -10.73
N THR A 52 -1.39 -4.65 -10.09
CA THR A 52 -2.27 -3.51 -9.84
C THR A 52 -1.62 -2.45 -8.96
N ALA A 53 -0.86 -2.84 -7.92
CA ALA A 53 -0.09 -1.90 -7.11
C ALA A 53 0.96 -1.14 -7.94
N PHE A 54 1.76 -1.85 -8.75
CA PHE A 54 2.81 -1.21 -9.57
C PHE A 54 2.22 -0.33 -10.68
N MET A 55 1.14 -0.74 -11.31
CA MET A 55 0.45 0.09 -12.31
C MET A 55 -0.13 1.37 -11.68
N ALA A 56 -0.73 1.27 -10.49
CA ALA A 56 -1.21 2.43 -9.75
C ALA A 56 -0.06 3.39 -9.38
N LEU A 57 1.08 2.87 -8.93
CA LEU A 57 2.29 3.67 -8.67
C LEU A 57 2.80 4.35 -9.95
N ALA A 58 2.85 3.62 -11.08
CA ALA A 58 3.28 4.18 -12.36
C ALA A 58 2.36 5.32 -12.82
N CYS A 59 1.05 5.18 -12.68
CA CYS A 59 0.08 6.23 -12.94
C CYS A 59 0.28 7.44 -12.01
N TYR A 60 0.52 7.21 -10.73
CA TYR A 60 0.83 8.26 -9.76
C TYR A 60 2.07 9.06 -10.15
N VAL A 61 3.19 8.37 -10.44
CA VAL A 61 4.43 9.00 -10.88
C VAL A 61 4.23 9.75 -12.20
N GLY A 62 3.52 9.15 -13.16
CA GLY A 62 3.19 9.77 -14.44
C GLY A 62 2.31 11.02 -14.27
N ALA A 63 1.33 10.99 -13.36
CA ALA A 63 0.52 12.16 -13.04
C ALA A 63 1.37 13.29 -12.46
N LEU A 64 2.30 12.99 -11.54
CA LEU A 64 3.22 13.99 -10.99
C LEU A 64 4.16 14.56 -12.06
N ALA A 65 4.67 13.72 -12.96
CA ALA A 65 5.52 14.17 -14.06
C ALA A 65 4.78 15.07 -15.06
N LYS A 66 3.46 14.88 -15.22
CA LYS A 66 2.57 15.72 -16.03
C LYS A 66 1.91 16.83 -15.24
N TRP A 67 2.17 16.90 -13.92
CA TRP A 67 1.63 17.96 -13.08
C TRP A 67 2.14 19.29 -13.60
N PRO A 68 1.25 20.19 -14.03
CA PRO A 68 1.69 21.29 -14.84
C PRO A 68 2.57 22.26 -14.05
N ASP A 69 3.68 22.61 -14.63
CA ASP A 69 4.11 23.98 -14.53
C ASP A 69 2.93 24.82 -15.05
N ARG A 70 2.38 25.73 -14.24
CA ARG A 70 1.19 26.55 -14.55
C ARG A 70 1.28 27.29 -15.89
N ARG A 71 2.36 27.09 -16.65
CA ARG A 71 2.72 27.72 -17.92
C ARG A 71 2.42 26.90 -19.16
N GLU A 72 2.09 25.60 -19.04
CA GLU A 72 1.76 24.77 -20.20
C GLU A 72 0.25 24.47 -20.28
N PRO A 73 -0.52 25.22 -21.12
CA PRO A 73 -1.91 24.87 -21.38
C PRO A 73 -1.98 23.48 -22.03
N GLY A 74 -2.70 22.55 -21.42
CA GLY A 74 -2.91 21.21 -21.98
C GLY A 74 -2.28 20.05 -21.19
N ALA A 75 -1.38 20.30 -20.23
CA ALA A 75 -0.85 19.23 -19.36
C ALA A 75 -1.89 18.72 -18.34
N TRP A 76 -2.87 19.53 -17.96
CA TRP A 76 -3.89 19.22 -16.99
C TRP A 76 -4.80 18.03 -17.34
N PRO A 77 -5.32 17.87 -18.58
CA PRO A 77 -6.16 16.72 -18.91
C PRO A 77 -5.41 15.41 -18.79
N SER A 78 -4.13 15.35 -19.19
CA SER A 78 -3.33 14.14 -19.11
C SER A 78 -2.95 13.80 -17.66
N ALA A 79 -2.65 14.79 -16.81
CA ALA A 79 -2.40 14.58 -15.38
C ALA A 79 -3.67 14.08 -14.67
N LEU A 80 -4.84 14.68 -14.92
CA LEU A 80 -6.11 14.24 -14.37
C LEU A 80 -6.47 12.82 -14.83
N CYS A 81 -6.26 12.49 -16.10
CA CYS A 81 -6.49 11.15 -16.61
C CYS A 81 -5.63 10.10 -15.88
N LEU A 82 -4.32 10.35 -15.76
CA LEU A 82 -3.41 9.45 -15.05
C LEU A 82 -3.74 9.37 -13.56
N TRP A 83 -4.14 10.49 -12.93
CA TRP A 83 -4.56 10.52 -11.54
C TRP A 83 -5.79 9.67 -11.29
N SER A 84 -6.80 9.80 -12.13
CA SER A 84 -8.06 9.04 -12.06
C SER A 84 -7.85 7.56 -12.41
N LEU A 85 -7.07 7.27 -13.43
CA LEU A 85 -6.72 5.90 -13.82
C LEU A 85 -5.95 5.21 -12.69
N GLY A 86 -4.98 5.90 -12.09
CA GLY A 86 -4.21 5.41 -10.95
C GLY A 86 -5.11 5.06 -9.77
N LEU A 87 -6.07 5.93 -9.44
CA LEU A 87 -7.06 5.64 -8.40
C LEU A 87 -7.90 4.40 -8.74
N GLY A 88 -8.41 4.29 -9.97
CA GLY A 88 -9.20 3.12 -10.41
C GLY A 88 -8.42 1.81 -10.28
N ILE A 89 -7.16 1.81 -10.72
CA ILE A 89 -6.26 0.64 -10.58
C ILE A 89 -5.95 0.35 -9.10
N PHE A 90 -5.76 1.40 -8.28
CA PHE A 90 -5.53 1.22 -6.85
C PHE A 90 -6.77 0.64 -6.14
N LEU A 91 -7.97 1.06 -6.51
CA LEU A 91 -9.21 0.45 -5.99
C LEU A 91 -9.32 -1.03 -6.41
N ALA A 92 -8.94 -1.37 -7.64
CA ALA A 92 -8.86 -2.77 -8.07
C ALA A 92 -7.81 -3.55 -7.25
N HIS A 93 -6.64 -2.96 -6.96
CA HIS A 93 -5.65 -3.53 -6.04
C HIS A 93 -6.24 -3.80 -4.65
N PHE A 94 -6.96 -2.83 -4.10
CA PHE A 94 -7.62 -2.95 -2.81
C PHE A 94 -8.63 -4.12 -2.80
N VAL A 95 -9.48 -4.21 -3.83
CA VAL A 95 -10.43 -5.32 -4.01
C VAL A 95 -9.71 -6.67 -4.10
N CYS A 96 -8.66 -6.77 -4.90
CA CYS A 96 -7.86 -7.99 -5.03
C CYS A 96 -7.23 -8.41 -3.68
N ALA A 97 -6.63 -7.46 -2.94
CA ALA A 97 -6.02 -7.75 -1.66
C ALA A 97 -7.07 -8.23 -0.63
N PHE A 98 -8.21 -7.56 -0.53
CA PHE A 98 -9.28 -7.97 0.38
C PHE A 98 -9.90 -9.32 0.00
N HIS A 99 -10.07 -9.57 -1.30
CA HIS A 99 -10.66 -10.82 -1.77
C HIS A 99 -9.71 -12.02 -1.58
N PHE A 100 -8.47 -11.89 -2.04
CA PHE A 100 -7.55 -13.03 -2.10
C PHE A 100 -6.78 -13.26 -0.78
N GLU A 101 -6.39 -12.18 -0.08
CA GLU A 101 -5.57 -12.30 1.13
C GLU A 101 -6.39 -12.29 2.42
N HIS A 102 -7.53 -11.59 2.44
CA HIS A 102 -8.26 -11.32 3.68
C HIS A 102 -9.70 -11.87 3.70
N GLY A 103 -10.19 -12.48 2.61
CA GLY A 103 -11.54 -13.05 2.54
C GLY A 103 -12.64 -12.06 2.96
N TRP A 104 -12.47 -10.77 2.65
CA TRP A 104 -13.35 -9.66 3.04
C TRP A 104 -13.46 -9.42 4.55
N SER A 105 -12.55 -9.98 5.35
CA SER A 105 -12.53 -9.82 6.80
C SER A 105 -11.61 -8.68 7.23
N HIS A 106 -12.20 -7.64 7.82
CA HIS A 106 -11.43 -6.52 8.40
C HIS A 106 -10.48 -7.01 9.52
N SER A 107 -10.94 -7.93 10.36
CA SER A 107 -10.11 -8.47 11.44
C SER A 107 -8.90 -9.26 10.94
N GLN A 108 -9.06 -10.01 9.84
CA GLN A 108 -7.95 -10.71 9.18
C GLN A 108 -6.95 -9.71 8.57
N ALA A 109 -7.44 -8.67 7.89
CA ALA A 109 -6.59 -7.62 7.33
C ALA A 109 -5.81 -6.89 8.44
N LEU A 110 -6.47 -6.57 9.56
CA LEU A 110 -5.84 -5.93 10.71
C LEU A 110 -4.75 -6.81 11.33
N ALA A 111 -5.03 -8.10 11.53
CA ALA A 111 -4.06 -9.06 12.06
C ALA A 111 -2.86 -9.27 11.11
N ALA A 112 -3.12 -9.38 9.79
CA ALA A 112 -2.07 -9.51 8.78
C ALA A 112 -1.16 -8.26 8.76
N THR A 113 -1.75 -7.07 8.82
CA THR A 113 -1.01 -5.80 8.91
C THR A 113 -0.17 -5.73 10.18
N ALA A 114 -0.72 -6.15 11.32
CA ALA A 114 0.01 -6.19 12.59
C ALA A 114 1.22 -7.12 12.53
N GLN A 115 1.06 -8.32 11.96
CA GLN A 115 2.16 -9.28 11.78
C GLN A 115 3.23 -8.73 10.81
N GLN A 116 2.82 -8.07 9.73
CA GLN A 116 3.76 -7.46 8.78
C GLN A 116 4.54 -6.33 9.44
N THR A 117 3.87 -5.48 10.22
CA THR A 117 4.52 -4.39 10.98
C THR A 117 5.50 -4.95 11.99
N ALA A 118 5.13 -6.00 12.72
CA ALA A 118 6.01 -6.65 13.69
C ALA A 118 7.29 -7.19 13.08
N LYS A 119 7.22 -7.76 11.86
CA LYS A 119 8.40 -8.27 11.14
C LYS A 119 9.42 -7.18 10.77
N VAL A 120 8.95 -5.96 10.53
CA VAL A 120 9.79 -4.85 10.06
C VAL A 120 10.23 -3.95 11.22
N THR A 121 9.33 -3.64 12.15
CA THR A 121 9.57 -2.65 13.22
C THR A 121 9.73 -3.28 14.61
N GLY A 122 9.43 -4.56 14.76
CA GLY A 122 9.35 -5.22 16.06
C GLY A 122 8.07 -4.92 16.86
N THR A 123 7.19 -4.03 16.36
CA THR A 123 5.96 -3.61 17.05
C THR A 123 4.74 -4.27 16.42
N ASN A 124 3.97 -5.02 17.20
CA ASN A 124 2.76 -5.72 16.73
C ASN A 124 1.55 -4.77 16.75
N THR A 125 1.36 -4.01 15.68
CA THR A 125 0.25 -3.07 15.52
C THR A 125 -0.35 -3.11 14.12
N GLY A 126 -1.69 -3.16 14.04
CA GLY A 126 -2.45 -3.11 12.79
C GLY A 126 -2.81 -1.70 12.31
N VAL A 127 -2.31 -0.65 12.97
CA VAL A 127 -2.63 0.76 12.65
C VAL A 127 -2.35 1.10 11.19
N GLY A 128 -1.37 0.46 10.55
CA GLY A 128 -1.07 0.62 9.13
C GLY A 128 -2.28 0.41 8.20
N LEU A 129 -3.24 -0.45 8.57
CA LEU A 129 -4.46 -0.65 7.79
C LEU A 129 -5.33 0.62 7.72
N TYR A 130 -5.43 1.37 8.81
CA TYR A 130 -6.18 2.64 8.82
C TYR A 130 -5.49 3.72 7.98
N PHE A 131 -4.15 3.73 7.93
CA PHE A 131 -3.43 4.59 6.99
C PHE A 131 -3.72 4.22 5.53
N ASN A 132 -3.88 2.93 5.19
CA ASN A 132 -4.30 2.52 3.85
C ASN A 132 -5.73 3.00 3.52
N TYR A 133 -6.65 2.97 4.48
CA TYR A 133 -7.99 3.55 4.30
C TYR A 133 -7.92 5.08 4.11
N ALA A 134 -7.16 5.76 4.94
CA ALA A 134 -6.94 7.20 4.81
C ALA A 134 -6.33 7.57 3.45
N PHE A 135 -5.35 6.79 2.97
CA PHE A 135 -4.77 6.95 1.64
C PHE A 135 -5.82 6.84 0.53
N THR A 136 -6.68 5.83 0.60
CA THR A 136 -7.78 5.64 -0.35
C THR A 136 -8.73 6.84 -0.35
N LEU A 137 -9.13 7.30 0.85
CA LEU A 137 -10.06 8.42 1.00
C LEU A 137 -9.45 9.75 0.55
N VAL A 138 -8.17 9.99 0.84
CA VAL A 138 -7.46 11.21 0.39
C VAL A 138 -7.37 11.23 -1.14
N TRP A 139 -6.98 10.10 -1.76
CA TRP A 139 -6.89 10.03 -3.22
C TRP A 139 -8.26 10.19 -3.88
N LEU A 140 -9.27 9.49 -3.37
CA LEU A 140 -10.64 9.61 -3.86
C LEU A 140 -11.17 11.03 -3.71
N GLY A 141 -11.00 11.64 -2.54
CA GLY A 141 -11.46 13.01 -2.27
C GLY A 141 -10.78 14.03 -3.18
N ASP A 142 -9.47 13.94 -3.38
CA ASP A 142 -8.72 14.82 -4.27
C ASP A 142 -9.16 14.63 -5.74
N CYS A 143 -9.39 13.40 -6.17
CA CYS A 143 -9.87 13.07 -7.51
C CYS A 143 -11.29 13.62 -7.75
N VAL A 144 -12.22 13.39 -6.83
CA VAL A 144 -13.59 13.91 -6.89
C VAL A 144 -13.59 15.45 -6.91
N TRP A 145 -12.80 16.07 -6.04
CA TRP A 145 -12.67 17.54 -6.03
C TRP A 145 -12.18 18.05 -7.39
N TRP A 146 -11.16 17.43 -7.97
CA TRP A 146 -10.62 17.86 -9.25
C TRP A 146 -11.65 17.72 -10.40
N HIS A 147 -12.46 16.66 -10.40
CA HIS A 147 -13.51 16.47 -11.41
C HIS A 147 -14.67 17.44 -11.23
N LEU A 148 -15.15 17.65 -10.01
CA LEU A 148 -16.35 18.43 -9.74
C LEU A 148 -16.11 19.95 -9.65
N ALA A 149 -14.94 20.35 -9.17
CA ALA A 149 -14.60 21.75 -8.92
C ALA A 149 -13.18 22.09 -9.39
N LYS A 150 -12.92 21.84 -10.67
CA LYS A 150 -11.60 21.98 -11.31
C LYS A 150 -10.91 23.30 -10.98
N ARG A 151 -11.62 24.44 -11.13
CA ARG A 151 -11.05 25.77 -10.85
C ARG A 151 -10.63 25.93 -9.40
N SER A 152 -11.42 25.42 -8.47
CA SER A 152 -11.13 25.47 -7.04
C SER A 152 -9.94 24.57 -6.69
N HIS A 153 -9.88 23.35 -7.28
CA HIS A 153 -8.77 22.43 -7.10
C HIS A 153 -7.45 23.03 -7.63
N GLU A 154 -7.47 23.65 -8.80
CA GLU A 154 -6.29 24.29 -9.41
C GLU A 154 -5.85 25.56 -8.65
N ALA A 155 -6.78 26.28 -8.03
CA ALA A 155 -6.52 27.47 -7.22
C ALA A 155 -6.16 27.14 -5.76
N ARG A 156 -6.10 25.86 -5.38
CA ARG A 156 -5.82 25.47 -3.99
C ARG A 156 -4.48 26.00 -3.50
N PRO A 157 -4.35 26.33 -2.20
CA PRO A 157 -3.09 26.76 -1.62
C PRO A 157 -2.00 25.69 -1.81
N ALA A 158 -0.77 26.12 -2.10
CA ALA A 158 0.36 25.21 -2.35
C ALA A 158 0.62 24.22 -1.20
N TRP A 159 0.42 24.67 0.06
CA TRP A 159 0.61 23.83 1.23
C TRP A 159 -0.35 22.62 1.24
N LEU A 160 -1.62 22.81 0.80
CA LEU A 160 -2.60 21.72 0.77
C LEU A 160 -2.20 20.65 -0.26
N GLY A 161 -1.74 21.08 -1.45
CA GLY A 161 -1.15 20.17 -2.43
C GLY A 161 0.08 19.46 -1.87
N GLY A 162 0.95 20.19 -1.17
CA GLY A 162 2.13 19.63 -0.51
C GLY A 162 1.81 18.57 0.54
N VAL A 163 0.80 18.81 1.38
CA VAL A 163 0.35 17.83 2.40
C VAL A 163 -0.23 16.58 1.72
N THR A 164 -1.11 16.77 0.73
CA THR A 164 -1.71 15.66 -0.01
C THR A 164 -0.64 14.78 -0.65
N HIS A 165 0.24 15.37 -1.47
CA HIS A 165 1.27 14.60 -2.16
C HIS A 165 2.36 14.07 -1.22
N GLY A 166 2.68 14.79 -0.14
CA GLY A 166 3.59 14.33 0.91
C GLY A 166 3.06 13.06 1.60
N PHE A 167 1.77 13.05 1.96
CA PHE A 167 1.12 11.87 2.51
C PHE A 167 1.09 10.71 1.50
N MET A 168 0.72 10.98 0.25
CA MET A 168 0.72 9.97 -0.82
C MET A 168 2.11 9.37 -1.03
N ALA A 169 3.15 10.20 -1.12
CA ALA A 169 4.54 9.76 -1.28
C ALA A 169 5.02 8.94 -0.06
N PHE A 170 4.67 9.36 1.15
CA PHE A 170 4.94 8.60 2.38
C PHE A 170 4.31 7.20 2.32
N MET A 171 3.06 7.09 1.90
CA MET A 171 2.38 5.80 1.79
C MET A 171 3.00 4.90 0.72
N TRP A 172 3.33 5.45 -0.45
CA TRP A 172 4.03 4.72 -1.51
C TRP A 172 5.43 4.26 -1.07
N PHE A 173 6.17 5.12 -0.37
CA PHE A 173 7.47 4.76 0.19
C PHE A 173 7.36 3.58 1.17
N ASN A 174 6.42 3.65 2.10
CA ASN A 174 6.19 2.55 3.04
C ASN A 174 5.79 1.26 2.31
N ALA A 175 4.83 1.31 1.40
CA ALA A 175 4.34 0.13 0.70
C ALA A 175 5.43 -0.55 -0.17
N THR A 176 6.31 0.23 -0.78
CA THR A 176 7.31 -0.30 -1.73
C THR A 176 8.67 -0.52 -1.09
N VAL A 177 9.19 0.44 -0.31
CA VAL A 177 10.56 0.38 0.22
C VAL A 177 10.60 -0.30 1.59
N VAL A 178 9.70 0.08 2.51
CA VAL A 178 9.74 -0.42 3.89
C VAL A 178 9.14 -1.82 3.98
N PHE A 179 7.95 -2.04 3.42
CA PHE A 179 7.21 -3.30 3.49
C PHE A 179 7.26 -4.12 2.21
N GLY A 180 7.84 -3.59 1.14
CA GLY A 180 7.91 -4.25 -0.15
C GLY A 180 8.85 -5.46 -0.18
N ALA A 181 8.52 -6.45 -1.02
CA ALA A 181 9.47 -7.51 -1.41
C ALA A 181 10.64 -6.90 -2.22
N PRO A 182 11.77 -7.60 -2.41
CA PRO A 182 12.96 -7.04 -3.07
C PRO A 182 12.71 -6.34 -4.42
N LEU A 183 11.83 -6.90 -5.26
CA LEU A 183 11.41 -6.24 -6.51
C LEU A 183 10.66 -4.94 -6.24
N GLY A 184 9.75 -4.93 -5.26
CA GLY A 184 9.02 -3.73 -4.84
C GLY A 184 9.95 -2.63 -4.35
N GLN A 185 10.96 -3.00 -3.55
CA GLN A 185 11.99 -2.06 -3.07
C GLN A 185 12.76 -1.43 -4.23
N SER A 186 13.22 -2.25 -5.18
CA SER A 186 13.94 -1.75 -6.36
C SER A 186 13.09 -0.79 -7.19
N LEU A 187 11.81 -1.11 -7.42
CA LEU A 187 10.88 -0.25 -8.13
C LEU A 187 10.54 1.04 -7.36
N GLY A 188 10.42 0.96 -6.03
CA GLY A 188 10.22 2.12 -5.17
C GLY A 188 11.41 3.10 -5.25
N TRP A 189 12.63 2.60 -5.14
CA TRP A 189 13.84 3.42 -5.32
C TRP A 189 13.95 4.02 -6.73
N ALA A 190 13.62 3.23 -7.77
CA ALA A 190 13.60 3.73 -9.15
C ALA A 190 12.57 4.86 -9.33
N ALA A 191 11.36 4.72 -8.78
CA ALA A 191 10.35 5.76 -8.83
C ALA A 191 10.81 7.06 -8.14
N LEU A 192 11.45 6.96 -6.97
CA LEU A 192 12.01 8.10 -6.26
C LEU A 192 13.14 8.77 -7.07
N ALA A 193 14.02 7.98 -7.68
CA ALA A 193 15.10 8.49 -8.52
C ALA A 193 14.55 9.24 -9.76
N VAL A 194 13.51 8.71 -10.41
CA VAL A 194 12.84 9.36 -11.55
C VAL A 194 12.24 10.70 -11.12
N LEU A 195 11.51 10.74 -10.00
CA LEU A 195 10.91 11.98 -9.49
C LEU A 195 11.97 13.02 -9.11
N ALA A 196 13.05 12.60 -8.46
CA ALA A 196 14.17 13.49 -8.10
C ALA A 196 14.87 14.05 -9.34
N ALA A 197 15.18 13.18 -10.32
CA ALA A 197 15.79 13.60 -11.59
C ALA A 197 14.87 14.58 -12.34
N TRP A 198 13.58 14.30 -12.41
CA TRP A 198 12.60 15.19 -13.04
C TRP A 198 12.57 16.56 -12.37
N HIS A 199 12.54 16.62 -11.05
CA HIS A 199 12.54 17.87 -10.30
C HIS A 199 13.84 18.69 -10.52
N LEU A 200 15.00 18.02 -10.48
CA LEU A 200 16.29 18.65 -10.69
C LEU A 200 16.47 19.20 -12.12
N LEU A 201 16.05 18.42 -13.12
CA LEU A 201 16.12 18.84 -14.53
C LEU A 201 15.15 19.97 -14.83
N GLY A 202 13.94 19.93 -14.26
CA GLY A 202 12.97 21.02 -14.36
C GLY A 202 13.50 22.33 -13.77
N HIS A 203 14.18 22.24 -12.63
CA HIS A 203 14.76 23.40 -11.96
C HIS A 203 15.93 24.02 -12.78
N ARG A 204 16.77 23.19 -13.40
CA ARG A 204 17.86 23.62 -14.29
C ARG A 204 17.32 24.31 -15.55
N ARG A 205 16.31 23.72 -16.19
CA ARG A 205 15.67 24.31 -17.38
C ARG A 205 15.08 25.69 -17.11
N ASN A 206 14.40 25.85 -15.95
CA ASN A 206 13.83 27.13 -15.55
C ASN A 206 14.87 28.21 -15.19
N LYS A 207 16.07 27.83 -14.77
CA LYS A 207 17.17 28.78 -14.57
C LYS A 207 17.74 29.27 -15.91
N LEU A 208 17.95 28.36 -16.86
CA LEU A 208 18.51 28.70 -18.19
C LEU A 208 17.59 29.58 -19.04
N LEU A 209 16.28 29.51 -18.82
CA LEU A 209 15.29 30.36 -19.52
C LEU A 209 15.13 31.77 -18.91
N LYS A 210 15.77 32.04 -17.78
CA LYS A 210 15.74 33.34 -17.09
C LYS A 210 17.02 34.17 -17.27
N THR A 211 18.06 33.57 -17.86
CA THR A 211 19.30 34.23 -18.30
C THR A 211 19.23 34.59 -19.75
#